data_584dc620aa40b32925b478b357aea0cd
#
_entry.id   584dc620aa40b32925b478b357aea0cd
#
_cell.length_a   1.000
_cell.length_b   1.000
_cell.length_c   1.000
_cell.angle_alpha   90.00
_cell.angle_beta   90.00
_cell.angle_gamma   90.00
#
_symmetry.space_group_name_H-M   'P 1'
#
loop_
_entity.id
_entity.type
_entity.pdbx_description
1 polymer ?
#
loop_
_entity_poly.entity_id
_entity_poly.type
_entity_poly.pdbx_seq_one_letter_code
_entity_poly.pdbx_strand_id
1 'polypeptide(L)'
;LARLDGDGVFASVADWLSEFDGAGVPWSLEPFLSHPEWREDDLERDPLCVDYRKVYPASGVCRVRRGKLSATAATGITSPFSLKYGQVELTAVQVCGCYFGLAQFSAETLTEEDGRIVLHFPGRGRHHDGPIYYHPVGSPVSMDEYETVRYEREVTVLPPLEMSLKIEEVRGGFDLQLITSEPFDNIPIQIAFDFAPGGIFDFENGVAQGNGGQVFFLKDGFGIYHVGEDAISIGPGIYAHRMWDMRNSELAPHAFRVLMTFTTPVDQMIQIRCGIWNEASMSISRGNDGI
;
A
#
# COMPACT_ATOMS: atom_id res chain seq x y z
N LEU A 1 -4.24 4.73 -27.19
CA LEU A 1 -4.95 5.92 -27.69
C LEU A 1 -5.94 6.36 -26.63
N ALA A 2 -5.86 7.63 -26.22
CA ALA A 2 -6.85 8.20 -25.32
C ALA A 2 -8.17 8.38 -26.08
N ARG A 3 -9.28 7.99 -25.46
CA ARG A 3 -10.63 8.13 -26.02
C ARG A 3 -11.37 9.22 -25.25
N LEU A 4 -12.06 10.10 -25.95
CA LEU A 4 -12.98 11.08 -25.38
C LEU A 4 -14.39 10.53 -25.46
N ASP A 5 -15.22 10.73 -24.43
CA ASP A 5 -16.65 10.51 -24.53
C ASP A 5 -17.35 11.63 -25.34
N GLY A 6 -18.65 11.50 -25.60
CA GLY A 6 -19.43 12.46 -26.37
C GLY A 6 -19.44 13.87 -25.76
N ASP A 7 -19.13 14.02 -24.49
CA ASP A 7 -19.02 15.29 -23.78
C ASP A 7 -17.60 15.86 -23.79
N GLY A 8 -16.65 15.17 -24.44
CA GLY A 8 -15.26 15.59 -24.54
C GLY A 8 -14.42 15.29 -23.29
N VAL A 9 -14.89 14.39 -22.42
CA VAL A 9 -14.20 13.97 -21.20
C VAL A 9 -13.52 12.62 -21.41
N PHE A 10 -12.31 12.45 -20.90
CA PHE A 10 -11.67 11.16 -20.90
C PHE A 10 -12.45 10.20 -20.00
N ALA A 11 -13.12 9.20 -20.56
CA ALA A 11 -13.95 8.26 -19.81
C ALA A 11 -13.19 7.54 -18.66
N SER A 12 -11.85 7.41 -18.81
CA SER A 12 -10.97 6.82 -17.77
C SER A 12 -10.47 7.81 -16.72
N VAL A 13 -10.72 9.10 -16.87
CA VAL A 13 -10.26 10.18 -15.97
C VAL A 13 -11.37 11.14 -15.57
N ALA A 14 -12.63 10.85 -15.91
CA ALA A 14 -13.77 11.71 -15.60
C ALA A 14 -13.87 12.03 -14.11
N ASP A 15 -13.74 11.01 -13.27
CA ASP A 15 -13.77 11.19 -11.81
C ASP A 15 -12.56 11.97 -11.32
N TRP A 16 -11.39 11.76 -11.93
CA TRP A 16 -10.16 12.48 -11.59
C TRP A 16 -10.24 13.96 -11.97
N LEU A 17 -10.80 14.27 -13.15
CA LEU A 17 -10.97 15.64 -13.61
C LEU A 17 -12.01 16.42 -12.80
N SER A 18 -12.97 15.74 -12.18
CA SER A 18 -13.98 16.39 -11.33
C SER A 18 -13.41 16.91 -10.01
N GLU A 19 -12.28 16.38 -9.55
CA GLU A 19 -11.59 16.81 -8.32
C GLU A 19 -10.54 17.91 -8.58
N PHE A 20 -10.17 18.16 -9.83
CA PHE A 20 -9.23 19.21 -10.19
C PHE A 20 -9.97 20.53 -10.45
N ASP A 21 -9.45 21.63 -9.92
CA ASP A 21 -9.98 22.98 -10.11
C ASP A 21 -9.82 23.55 -11.55
N GLY A 22 -9.61 22.67 -12.52
CA GLY A 22 -9.60 22.97 -13.95
C GLY A 22 -8.29 23.52 -14.50
N ALA A 23 -7.28 23.83 -13.68
CA ALA A 23 -6.04 24.46 -14.16
C ALA A 23 -5.18 23.56 -15.07
N GLY A 24 -5.29 22.24 -14.93
CA GLY A 24 -4.54 21.28 -15.76
C GLY A 24 -5.30 20.75 -17.00
N VAL A 25 -6.61 20.99 -17.07
CA VAL A 25 -7.47 20.44 -18.13
C VAL A 25 -7.13 21.00 -19.53
N PRO A 26 -6.83 22.31 -19.70
CA PRO A 26 -6.53 22.84 -21.01
C PRO A 26 -5.35 22.17 -21.73
N TRP A 27 -4.32 21.82 -20.98
CA TRP A 27 -3.12 21.15 -21.53
C TRP A 27 -3.37 19.73 -21.97
N SER A 28 -4.24 19.00 -21.28
CA SER A 28 -4.61 17.63 -21.67
C SER A 28 -5.55 17.57 -22.85
N LEU A 29 -6.31 18.65 -23.10
CA LEU A 29 -7.23 18.77 -24.24
C LEU A 29 -6.59 19.39 -25.50
N GLU A 30 -5.47 20.10 -25.35
CA GLU A 30 -4.81 20.79 -26.43
C GLU A 30 -4.52 19.90 -27.65
N PRO A 31 -4.01 18.62 -27.51
CA PRO A 31 -3.82 17.75 -28.65
C PRO A 31 -5.11 17.46 -29.44
N PHE A 32 -6.26 17.37 -28.78
CA PHE A 32 -7.55 17.11 -29.42
C PHE A 32 -8.18 18.38 -30.02
N LEU A 33 -7.78 19.58 -29.56
CA LEU A 33 -8.14 20.85 -30.20
C LEU A 33 -7.31 21.09 -31.46
N SER A 34 -6.01 20.71 -31.41
CA SER A 34 -5.09 20.84 -32.55
C SER A 34 -5.31 19.77 -33.63
N HIS A 35 -5.85 18.60 -33.21
CA HIS A 35 -6.11 17.45 -34.07
C HIS A 35 -7.54 16.94 -33.90
N PRO A 36 -8.55 17.69 -34.46
CA PRO A 36 -9.96 17.32 -34.35
C PRO A 36 -10.26 15.90 -34.88
N GLU A 37 -9.47 15.41 -35.83
CA GLU A 37 -9.57 14.08 -36.39
C GLU A 37 -9.29 12.94 -35.40
N TRP A 38 -8.74 13.27 -34.22
CA TRP A 38 -8.52 12.29 -33.13
C TRP A 38 -9.75 12.14 -32.24
N ARG A 39 -10.77 13.00 -32.44
CA ARG A 39 -12.05 12.93 -31.76
C ARG A 39 -12.95 11.96 -32.53
N GLU A 40 -13.34 10.90 -31.87
CA GLU A 40 -14.34 9.95 -32.35
C GLU A 40 -15.58 10.10 -31.44
N ASP A 41 -16.58 10.79 -31.92
CA ASP A 41 -17.80 11.10 -31.13
C ASP A 41 -18.75 9.88 -31.03
N ASP A 42 -18.63 8.90 -31.94
CA ASP A 42 -19.52 7.72 -32.02
C ASP A 42 -18.85 6.40 -31.62
N LEU A 43 -17.85 6.45 -30.73
CA LEU A 43 -17.26 5.22 -30.23
C LEU A 43 -18.24 4.44 -29.36
N GLU A 44 -18.66 3.25 -29.84
CA GLU A 44 -19.20 2.23 -28.95
C GLU A 44 -18.19 2.01 -27.81
N ARG A 45 -18.60 2.27 -26.58
CA ARG A 45 -17.75 2.03 -25.41
C ARG A 45 -17.50 0.52 -25.35
N ASP A 46 -16.30 0.12 -25.64
CA ASP A 46 -15.90 -1.24 -25.28
C ASP A 46 -16.17 -1.44 -23.80
N PRO A 47 -16.89 -2.47 -23.40
CA PRO A 47 -17.10 -2.74 -21.98
C PRO A 47 -15.74 -2.79 -21.30
N LEU A 48 -15.62 -2.09 -20.17
CA LEU A 48 -14.39 -2.12 -19.38
C LEU A 48 -14.06 -3.58 -19.09
N CYS A 49 -12.86 -4.00 -19.43
CA CYS A 49 -12.39 -5.34 -19.09
C CYS A 49 -12.40 -5.47 -17.55
N VAL A 50 -13.32 -6.28 -17.03
CA VAL A 50 -13.54 -6.45 -15.58
C VAL A 50 -12.88 -7.70 -15.04
N ASP A 51 -12.17 -8.44 -15.89
CA ASP A 51 -11.47 -9.65 -15.53
C ASP A 51 -10.12 -9.72 -16.25
N TYR A 52 -9.06 -9.37 -15.55
CA TYR A 52 -7.69 -9.49 -16.05
C TYR A 52 -6.66 -9.47 -14.92
N ARG A 53 -5.52 -10.09 -15.18
CA ARG A 53 -4.27 -9.88 -14.45
C ARG A 53 -3.19 -9.51 -15.45
N LYS A 54 -2.48 -8.42 -15.21
CA LYS A 54 -1.45 -7.95 -16.12
C LYS A 54 -0.25 -7.39 -15.35
N VAL A 55 0.91 -7.91 -15.72
CA VAL A 55 2.20 -7.44 -15.20
C VAL A 55 2.84 -6.56 -16.26
N TYR A 56 3.37 -5.42 -15.83
CA TYR A 56 4.12 -4.45 -16.64
C TYR A 56 5.55 -4.35 -16.09
N PRO A 57 6.46 -5.24 -16.53
CA PRO A 57 7.80 -5.36 -15.94
C PRO A 57 8.60 -4.05 -16.03
N ALA A 58 8.51 -3.36 -17.16
CA ALA A 58 9.24 -2.10 -17.38
C ALA A 58 8.81 -0.96 -16.45
N SER A 59 7.57 -1.01 -15.95
CA SER A 59 7.04 -0.02 -15.01
C SER A 59 7.03 -0.52 -13.57
N GLY A 60 7.39 -1.78 -13.33
CA GLY A 60 7.32 -2.40 -12.01
C GLY A 60 5.91 -2.45 -11.43
N VAL A 61 4.88 -2.67 -12.27
CA VAL A 61 3.47 -2.64 -11.87
C VAL A 61 2.78 -3.94 -12.22
N CYS A 62 1.97 -4.45 -11.30
CA CYS A 62 0.98 -5.51 -11.56
C CYS A 62 -0.42 -4.98 -11.26
N ARG A 63 -1.35 -5.18 -12.20
CA ARG A 63 -2.76 -4.84 -12.05
C ARG A 63 -3.61 -6.09 -12.12
N VAL A 64 -4.55 -6.21 -11.19
CA VAL A 64 -5.55 -7.28 -11.14
C VAL A 64 -6.93 -6.66 -11.09
N ARG A 65 -7.86 -7.20 -11.87
CA ARG A 65 -9.27 -6.87 -11.78
C ARG A 65 -10.11 -8.14 -11.88
N ARG A 66 -11.08 -8.29 -10.96
CA ARG A 66 -12.06 -9.36 -10.92
C ARG A 66 -13.40 -8.76 -10.50
N GLY A 67 -14.24 -8.41 -11.47
CA GLY A 67 -15.51 -7.74 -11.19
C GLY A 67 -15.32 -6.46 -10.33
N LYS A 68 -15.88 -6.47 -9.11
CA LYS A 68 -15.76 -5.37 -8.14
C LYS A 68 -14.34 -5.21 -7.55
N LEU A 69 -13.52 -6.26 -7.58
CA LEU A 69 -12.16 -6.23 -7.05
C LEU A 69 -11.20 -5.59 -8.04
N SER A 70 -10.40 -4.64 -7.57
CA SER A 70 -9.33 -4.00 -8.34
C SER A 70 -8.12 -3.82 -7.43
N ALA A 71 -6.97 -4.40 -7.81
CA ALA A 71 -5.74 -4.33 -7.02
C ALA A 71 -4.56 -3.88 -7.86
N THR A 72 -3.59 -3.24 -7.19
CA THR A 72 -2.32 -2.82 -7.78
C THR A 72 -1.18 -3.21 -6.85
N ALA A 73 -0.16 -3.85 -7.41
CA ALA A 73 1.16 -3.93 -6.79
C ALA A 73 2.14 -3.10 -7.61
N ALA A 74 3.02 -2.33 -6.96
CA ALA A 74 3.94 -1.43 -7.65
C ALA A 74 5.26 -1.26 -6.90
N THR A 75 6.31 -0.97 -7.68
CA THR A 75 7.65 -0.60 -7.17
C THR A 75 7.85 0.91 -7.16
N GLY A 76 8.91 1.37 -6.51
CA GLY A 76 9.32 2.79 -6.49
C GLY A 76 8.45 3.69 -5.62
N ILE A 77 7.49 3.12 -4.88
CA ILE A 77 6.59 3.84 -3.97
C ILE A 77 6.56 3.17 -2.60
N THR A 78 6.17 3.93 -1.59
CA THR A 78 6.10 3.49 -0.19
C THR A 78 4.81 2.73 0.15
N SER A 79 3.82 2.76 -0.75
CA SER A 79 2.58 1.98 -0.68
C SER A 79 2.54 0.93 -1.79
N PRO A 80 3.33 -0.15 -1.69
CA PRO A 80 3.55 -1.11 -2.76
C PRO A 80 2.32 -1.93 -3.14
N PHE A 81 1.26 -1.90 -2.34
CA PHE A 81 0.01 -2.60 -2.63
C PHE A 81 -1.20 -1.76 -2.24
N SER A 82 -2.21 -1.77 -3.09
CA SER A 82 -3.53 -1.18 -2.86
C SER A 82 -4.63 -2.05 -3.44
N LEU A 83 -5.82 -1.95 -2.87
CA LEU A 83 -6.96 -2.79 -3.24
C LEU A 83 -8.27 -2.02 -3.07
N LYS A 84 -9.18 -2.15 -4.03
CA LYS A 84 -10.55 -1.67 -3.94
C LYS A 84 -11.52 -2.82 -4.18
N TYR A 85 -12.55 -2.91 -3.38
CA TYR A 85 -13.67 -3.83 -3.57
C TYR A 85 -14.99 -3.07 -3.40
N GLY A 86 -15.67 -2.85 -4.51
CA GLY A 86 -16.88 -2.02 -4.53
C GLY A 86 -16.64 -0.64 -3.94
N GLN A 87 -17.28 -0.34 -2.80
CA GLN A 87 -17.14 0.93 -2.09
C GLN A 87 -15.99 0.96 -1.08
N VAL A 88 -15.44 -0.19 -0.70
CA VAL A 88 -14.32 -0.26 0.24
C VAL A 88 -13.02 -0.07 -0.50
N GLU A 89 -12.17 0.81 0.03
CA GLU A 89 -10.86 1.08 -0.53
C GLU A 89 -9.77 0.94 0.53
N LEU A 90 -8.87 -0.03 0.33
CA LEU A 90 -7.58 -0.16 0.99
C LEU A 90 -6.58 0.63 0.15
N THR A 91 -6.39 1.89 0.50
CA THR A 91 -5.61 2.86 -0.28
C THR A 91 -4.14 2.53 -0.32
N ALA A 92 -3.61 1.93 0.77
CA ALA A 92 -2.22 1.56 0.87
C ALA A 92 -2.00 0.37 1.80
N VAL A 93 -1.06 -0.48 1.44
CA VAL A 93 -0.35 -1.38 2.34
C VAL A 93 1.09 -0.92 2.39
N GLN A 94 1.60 -0.60 3.57
CA GLN A 94 2.94 -0.07 3.77
C GLN A 94 3.74 -1.01 4.67
N VAL A 95 5.03 -1.18 4.38
CA VAL A 95 5.97 -1.89 5.25
C VAL A 95 6.91 -0.89 5.87
N CYS A 96 6.96 -0.87 7.19
CA CYS A 96 7.79 0.02 7.98
C CYS A 96 8.68 -0.77 8.93
N GLY A 97 9.82 -0.20 9.29
CA GLY A 97 10.74 -0.81 10.25
C GLY A 97 11.49 0.25 11.05
N CYS A 98 12.12 -0.17 12.13
CA CYS A 98 12.96 0.72 12.94
C CYS A 98 14.39 0.18 12.96
N TYR A 99 15.16 0.48 11.91
CA TYR A 99 16.52 -0.01 11.76
C TYR A 99 17.45 1.13 11.27
N PHE A 100 18.12 1.78 12.20
CA PHE A 100 19.13 2.82 11.96
C PHE A 100 18.76 3.88 10.90
N GLY A 101 17.56 4.43 11.02
CA GLY A 101 17.05 5.46 10.10
C GLY A 101 16.29 4.92 8.89
N LEU A 102 16.32 3.63 8.62
CA LEU A 102 15.35 3.00 7.73
C LEU A 102 14.02 2.91 8.47
N ALA A 103 13.00 3.51 7.89
CA ALA A 103 11.67 3.51 8.49
C ALA A 103 10.63 2.97 7.51
N GLN A 104 10.59 3.50 6.32
CA GLN A 104 9.65 3.10 5.30
C GLN A 104 10.36 2.43 4.14
N PHE A 105 9.83 1.33 3.70
CA PHE A 105 10.42 0.51 2.67
C PHE A 105 9.70 0.73 1.35
N SER A 106 10.48 0.95 0.30
CA SER A 106 10.01 1.02 -1.08
C SER A 106 10.60 -0.15 -1.85
N ALA A 107 9.77 -0.92 -2.52
CA ALA A 107 10.24 -2.02 -3.35
C ALA A 107 10.99 -1.48 -4.56
N GLU A 108 12.17 -2.05 -4.86
CA GLU A 108 12.95 -1.68 -6.04
C GLU A 108 12.63 -2.57 -7.25
N THR A 109 12.29 -3.83 -6.99
CA THR A 109 11.99 -4.79 -8.07
C THR A 109 10.66 -5.49 -7.85
N LEU A 110 10.01 -5.80 -8.97
CA LEU A 110 8.83 -6.64 -9.05
C LEU A 110 9.16 -7.81 -9.99
N THR A 111 9.07 -9.02 -9.48
CA THR A 111 9.22 -10.26 -10.24
C THR A 111 7.96 -11.10 -10.14
N GLU A 112 7.82 -12.07 -11.02
CA GLU A 112 6.76 -13.07 -10.96
C GLU A 112 7.40 -14.44 -10.77
N GLU A 113 7.07 -15.13 -9.68
CA GLU A 113 7.59 -16.43 -9.29
C GLU A 113 6.43 -17.36 -8.95
N ASP A 114 6.27 -18.45 -9.67
CA ASP A 114 5.21 -19.45 -9.45
C ASP A 114 3.80 -18.84 -9.36
N GLY A 115 3.51 -17.83 -10.20
CA GLY A 115 2.23 -17.12 -10.20
C GLY A 115 2.05 -16.06 -9.12
N ARG A 116 3.03 -15.87 -8.24
CA ARG A 116 3.08 -14.84 -7.21
C ARG A 116 3.85 -13.62 -7.69
N ILE A 117 3.41 -12.45 -7.31
CA ILE A 117 4.21 -11.23 -7.44
C ILE A 117 5.13 -11.14 -6.23
N VAL A 118 6.41 -10.96 -6.48
CA VAL A 118 7.43 -10.75 -5.44
C VAL A 118 7.95 -9.33 -5.55
N LEU A 119 7.71 -8.55 -4.52
CA LEU A 119 8.27 -7.21 -4.34
C LEU A 119 9.47 -7.33 -3.42
N HIS A 120 10.64 -6.89 -3.89
CA HIS A 120 11.88 -6.92 -3.13
C HIS A 120 12.25 -5.54 -2.62
N PHE A 121 12.54 -5.45 -1.33
CA PHE A 121 12.96 -4.26 -0.59
C PHE A 121 14.41 -4.47 -0.17
N PRO A 122 15.37 -3.77 -0.76
CA PRO A 122 16.79 -4.02 -0.50
C PRO A 122 17.29 -3.51 0.85
N GLY A 123 16.49 -2.72 1.56
CA GLY A 123 16.84 -2.22 2.90
C GLY A 123 18.12 -1.40 2.96
N ARG A 124 18.51 -0.76 1.84
CA ARG A 124 19.73 0.04 1.72
C ARG A 124 19.53 1.43 2.32
N GLY A 125 20.62 2.05 2.75
CA GLY A 125 20.63 3.47 3.06
C GLY A 125 20.59 4.32 1.78
N ARG A 126 20.22 5.60 1.92
CA ARG A 126 20.09 6.53 0.77
C ARG A 126 21.36 6.66 -0.09
N HIS A 127 22.55 6.52 0.50
CA HIS A 127 23.83 6.74 -0.15
C HIS A 127 24.85 5.61 0.07
N HIS A 128 24.43 4.52 0.70
CA HIS A 128 25.28 3.40 1.08
C HIS A 128 24.54 2.09 0.89
N ASP A 129 25.27 0.99 0.78
CA ASP A 129 24.71 -0.34 0.61
C ASP A 129 23.95 -0.86 1.84
N GLY A 130 23.96 -0.10 2.95
CA GLY A 130 23.19 -0.36 4.16
C GLY A 130 22.93 0.93 4.94
N PRO A 131 22.16 0.87 6.03
CA PRO A 131 21.95 2.00 6.93
C PRO A 131 23.25 2.41 7.61
N ILE A 132 23.31 3.67 8.03
CA ILE A 132 24.48 4.23 8.68
C ILE A 132 24.23 4.36 10.17
N TYR A 133 25.14 3.81 10.96
CA TYR A 133 25.30 4.11 12.37
C TYR A 133 26.32 5.25 12.55
N TYR A 134 25.86 6.37 13.10
CA TYR A 134 26.70 7.50 13.46
C TYR A 134 27.25 7.30 14.88
N HIS A 135 28.56 7.22 15.02
CA HIS A 135 29.19 7.13 16.32
C HIS A 135 28.93 8.41 17.14
N PRO A 136 28.87 8.32 18.47
CA PRO A 136 28.73 9.49 19.32
C PRO A 136 29.91 10.47 19.11
N VAL A 137 29.64 11.76 19.28
CA VAL A 137 30.70 12.75 19.46
C VAL A 137 31.40 12.42 20.77
N GLY A 138 32.71 12.18 20.75
CA GLY A 138 33.46 11.62 21.88
C GLY A 138 33.53 12.49 23.14
N SER A 139 33.04 13.73 23.11
CA SER A 139 32.94 14.66 24.23
C SER A 139 31.66 15.44 24.22
N PRO A 140 31.17 15.96 25.38
CA PRO A 140 30.06 16.89 25.41
C PRO A 140 30.38 18.14 24.57
N VAL A 141 29.44 18.51 23.71
CA VAL A 141 29.50 19.73 22.88
C VAL A 141 28.21 20.53 23.06
N SER A 142 28.28 21.84 22.83
CA SER A 142 27.09 22.69 22.77
C SER A 142 26.24 22.34 21.56
N MET A 143 24.99 22.80 21.54
CA MET A 143 24.10 22.54 20.41
C MET A 143 24.61 23.15 19.10
N ASP A 144 25.20 24.35 19.18
CA ASP A 144 25.79 25.04 18.03
C ASP A 144 27.01 24.30 17.49
N GLU A 145 27.88 23.81 18.37
CA GLU A 145 29.01 22.97 17.99
C GLU A 145 28.57 21.63 17.42
N TYR A 146 27.49 21.03 17.98
CA TYR A 146 26.95 19.78 17.48
C TYR A 146 26.48 19.91 16.03
N GLU A 147 25.83 21.00 15.66
CA GLU A 147 25.41 21.23 14.26
C GLU A 147 26.58 21.25 13.29
N THR A 148 27.73 21.66 13.74
CA THR A 148 28.97 21.66 12.94
C THR A 148 29.61 20.27 12.85
N VAL A 149 29.80 19.62 14.01
CA VAL A 149 30.56 18.36 14.08
C VAL A 149 29.73 17.11 13.76
N ARG A 150 28.41 17.21 13.71
CA ARG A 150 27.55 16.04 13.50
C ARG A 150 27.80 15.30 12.19
N TYR A 151 28.27 16.00 11.16
CA TYR A 151 28.61 15.44 9.85
C TYR A 151 30.03 14.89 9.75
N GLU A 152 30.88 15.25 10.70
CA GLU A 152 32.27 14.78 10.78
C GLU A 152 32.43 13.51 11.62
N ARG A 153 31.34 13.02 12.21
CA ARG A 153 31.36 11.82 13.04
C ARG A 153 31.77 10.61 12.24
N GLU A 154 32.51 9.74 12.89
CA GLU A 154 32.76 8.41 12.38
C GLU A 154 31.44 7.69 12.10
N VAL A 155 31.36 6.97 11.00
CA VAL A 155 30.18 6.21 10.60
C VAL A 155 30.55 4.76 10.37
N THR A 156 29.63 3.88 10.70
CA THR A 156 29.69 2.46 10.33
C THR A 156 28.51 2.15 9.41
N VAL A 157 28.80 1.60 8.24
CA VAL A 157 27.75 1.07 7.35
C VAL A 157 27.32 -0.30 7.88
N LEU A 158 26.05 -0.44 8.17
CA LEU A 158 25.45 -1.67 8.69
C LEU A 158 24.96 -2.55 7.55
N PRO A 159 24.80 -3.87 7.77
CA PRO A 159 24.19 -4.74 6.78
C PRO A 159 22.79 -4.24 6.38
N PRO A 160 22.38 -4.37 5.11
CA PRO A 160 21.03 -4.00 4.68
C PRO A 160 20.00 -4.96 5.29
N LEU A 161 18.87 -4.44 5.73
CA LEU A 161 17.71 -5.22 6.15
C LEU A 161 16.83 -5.50 4.93
N GLU A 162 17.15 -6.56 4.22
CA GLU A 162 16.38 -6.94 3.06
C GLU A 162 15.04 -7.56 3.45
N MET A 163 14.00 -7.28 2.67
CA MET A 163 12.68 -7.87 2.84
C MET A 163 12.08 -8.22 1.50
N SER A 164 11.12 -9.14 1.52
CA SER A 164 10.28 -9.46 0.37
C SER A 164 8.83 -9.51 0.79
N LEU A 165 7.96 -8.96 -0.05
CA LEU A 165 6.52 -9.10 0.07
C LEU A 165 6.04 -9.94 -1.13
N LYS A 166 5.65 -11.18 -0.86
CA LYS A 166 5.05 -12.06 -1.86
C LYS A 166 3.55 -11.89 -1.84
N ILE A 167 2.97 -11.67 -3.02
CA ILE A 167 1.54 -11.41 -3.21
C ILE A 167 0.98 -12.50 -4.10
N GLU A 168 0.10 -13.31 -3.55
CA GLU A 168 -0.61 -14.37 -4.26
C GLU A 168 -2.07 -13.99 -4.44
N GLU A 169 -2.55 -13.96 -5.70
CA GLU A 169 -3.98 -13.82 -5.96
C GLU A 169 -4.66 -15.14 -5.62
N VAL A 170 -5.64 -15.07 -4.73
CA VAL A 170 -6.46 -16.21 -4.34
C VAL A 170 -7.93 -15.90 -4.63
N ARG A 171 -8.78 -16.91 -4.56
CA ARG A 171 -10.20 -16.71 -4.78
C ARG A 171 -10.78 -15.72 -3.77
N GLY A 172 -11.24 -14.56 -4.28
CA GLY A 172 -11.85 -13.49 -3.50
C GLY A 172 -10.86 -12.65 -2.69
N GLY A 173 -9.59 -12.56 -3.10
CA GLY A 173 -8.63 -11.70 -2.42
C GLY A 173 -7.18 -12.01 -2.70
N PHE A 174 -6.33 -11.78 -1.68
CA PHE A 174 -4.89 -11.96 -1.78
C PHE A 174 -4.31 -12.54 -0.50
N ASP A 175 -3.24 -13.31 -0.64
CA ASP A 175 -2.35 -13.68 0.45
C ASP A 175 -1.05 -12.89 0.31
N LEU A 176 -0.68 -12.20 1.39
CA LEU A 176 0.55 -11.41 1.48
C LEU A 176 1.51 -12.12 2.43
N GLN A 177 2.68 -12.53 1.96
CA GLN A 177 3.73 -13.08 2.80
C GLN A 177 4.88 -12.09 2.93
N LEU A 178 5.10 -11.57 4.13
CA LEU A 178 6.25 -10.74 4.45
C LEU A 178 7.39 -11.61 4.97
N ILE A 179 8.56 -11.49 4.35
CA ILE A 179 9.76 -12.23 4.73
C ILE A 179 10.90 -11.22 4.92
N THR A 180 11.64 -11.34 6.03
CA THR A 180 12.87 -10.57 6.26
C THR A 180 14.09 -11.47 6.08
N SER A 181 15.23 -10.87 5.64
CA SER A 181 16.50 -11.60 5.55
C SER A 181 17.09 -11.91 6.92
N GLU A 182 17.85 -12.99 6.97
CA GLU A 182 18.74 -13.30 8.08
C GLU A 182 20.04 -12.45 7.98
N PRO A 183 20.75 -12.14 9.06
CA PRO A 183 20.64 -12.71 10.42
C PRO A 183 20.06 -11.73 11.46
N PHE A 184 19.06 -10.95 11.13
CA PHE A 184 18.52 -9.91 12.02
C PHE A 184 17.61 -10.49 13.08
N ASP A 185 17.73 -9.98 14.32
CA ASP A 185 16.91 -10.38 15.44
C ASP A 185 16.38 -9.15 16.21
N ASN A 186 15.11 -9.24 16.64
CA ASN A 186 14.43 -8.22 17.43
C ASN A 186 14.33 -6.81 16.82
N ILE A 187 14.44 -6.67 15.49
CA ILE A 187 14.15 -5.39 14.84
C ILE A 187 12.64 -5.23 14.71
N PRO A 188 12.07 -4.13 15.22
CA PRO A 188 10.65 -3.86 15.06
C PRO A 188 10.28 -3.62 13.59
N ILE A 189 9.31 -4.38 13.11
CA ILE A 189 8.71 -4.27 11.77
C ILE A 189 7.20 -4.06 11.92
N GLN A 190 6.61 -3.35 11.00
CA GLN A 190 5.18 -3.05 10.98
C GLN A 190 4.64 -3.14 9.56
N ILE A 191 3.46 -3.73 9.41
CA ILE A 191 2.63 -3.54 8.23
C ILE A 191 1.46 -2.62 8.60
N ALA A 192 1.25 -1.60 7.80
CA ALA A 192 0.13 -0.67 7.90
C ALA A 192 -0.85 -0.91 6.75
N PHE A 193 -2.11 -1.05 7.07
CA PHE A 193 -3.24 -1.13 6.13
C PHE A 193 -4.05 0.16 6.28
N ASP A 194 -4.02 1.00 5.26
CA ASP A 194 -4.70 2.30 5.24
C ASP A 194 -6.01 2.18 4.45
N PHE A 195 -7.12 2.33 5.14
CA PHE A 195 -8.45 2.35 4.52
C PHE A 195 -8.93 3.78 4.33
N ALA A 196 -9.62 4.04 3.21
CA ALA A 196 -10.38 5.26 3.03
C ALA A 196 -11.39 5.40 4.19
N PRO A 197 -11.53 6.59 4.80
CA PRO A 197 -12.41 6.76 5.95
C PRO A 197 -13.89 6.66 5.57
N GLY A 198 -14.75 6.45 6.57
CA GLY A 198 -16.20 6.42 6.42
C GLY A 198 -16.84 5.04 6.55
N GLY A 199 -16.03 3.99 6.67
CA GLY A 199 -16.52 2.64 6.93
C GLY A 199 -16.60 2.29 8.43
N ILE A 200 -16.88 1.04 8.69
CA ILE A 200 -16.91 0.45 10.03
C ILE A 200 -15.88 -0.68 10.06
N PHE A 201 -15.11 -0.76 11.12
CA PHE A 201 -14.13 -1.82 11.35
C PHE A 201 -14.61 -2.73 12.47
N ASP A 202 -15.01 -3.95 12.10
CA ASP A 202 -15.39 -5.01 13.03
C ASP A 202 -14.19 -5.90 13.33
N PHE A 203 -14.02 -6.28 14.58
CA PHE A 203 -12.99 -7.20 15.04
C PHE A 203 -13.54 -8.03 16.20
N GLU A 204 -12.84 -9.10 16.59
CA GLU A 204 -13.35 -10.11 17.52
C GLU A 204 -13.98 -9.53 18.81
N ASN A 205 -13.44 -8.44 19.32
CA ASN A 205 -13.86 -7.87 20.62
C ASN A 205 -14.56 -6.52 20.50
N GLY A 206 -15.01 -6.10 19.32
CA GLY A 206 -15.70 -4.82 19.18
C GLY A 206 -15.79 -4.27 17.77
N VAL A 207 -16.25 -3.03 17.72
CA VAL A 207 -16.46 -2.27 16.50
C VAL A 207 -15.83 -0.89 16.66
N ALA A 208 -15.17 -0.41 15.62
CA ALA A 208 -14.62 0.94 15.56
C ALA A 208 -15.17 1.69 14.33
N GLN A 209 -15.43 2.99 14.48
CA GLN A 209 -15.70 3.85 13.33
C GLN A 209 -14.40 4.11 12.58
N GLY A 210 -14.43 3.91 11.27
CA GLY A 210 -13.28 4.15 10.39
C GLY A 210 -13.09 5.63 10.11
N ASN A 211 -12.72 6.41 11.12
CA ASN A 211 -12.45 7.84 10.96
C ASN A 211 -11.02 8.09 10.49
N GLY A 212 -10.83 9.13 9.67
CA GLY A 212 -9.50 9.53 9.24
C GLY A 212 -8.60 9.96 10.42
N GLY A 213 -7.32 9.63 10.31
CA GLY A 213 -6.32 9.92 11.34
C GLY A 213 -6.31 8.97 12.54
N GLN A 214 -7.17 7.95 12.55
CA GLN A 214 -7.17 6.94 13.60
C GLN A 214 -6.22 5.80 13.27
N VAL A 215 -5.58 5.27 14.33
CA VAL A 215 -4.68 4.12 14.27
C VAL A 215 -5.21 3.02 15.16
N PHE A 216 -5.34 1.82 14.61
CA PHE A 216 -5.84 0.64 15.29
C PHE A 216 -4.81 -0.51 15.20
N PHE A 217 -4.56 -1.19 16.33
CA PHE A 217 -3.74 -2.40 16.33
C PHE A 217 -4.62 -3.65 16.21
N LEU A 218 -4.49 -4.39 15.13
CA LEU A 218 -5.09 -5.71 15.02
C LEU A 218 -4.14 -6.73 15.68
N LYS A 219 -4.47 -7.12 16.91
CA LYS A 219 -3.58 -7.90 17.77
C LYS A 219 -3.67 -9.40 17.51
N ASP A 220 -4.85 -9.86 17.15
CA ASP A 220 -5.20 -11.26 16.92
C ASP A 220 -6.42 -11.33 15.98
N GLY A 221 -6.82 -12.53 15.58
CA GLY A 221 -8.00 -12.78 14.78
C GLY A 221 -8.01 -12.04 13.45
N PHE A 222 -9.21 -11.73 12.97
CA PHE A 222 -9.44 -11.01 11.72
C PHE A 222 -10.20 -9.72 11.99
N GLY A 223 -9.82 -8.66 11.26
CA GLY A 223 -10.58 -7.43 11.21
C GLY A 223 -11.30 -7.31 9.87
N ILE A 224 -12.51 -6.78 9.87
CA ILE A 224 -13.34 -6.57 8.68
C ILE A 224 -13.68 -5.10 8.57
N TYR A 225 -13.21 -4.46 7.51
CA TYR A 225 -13.60 -3.09 7.19
C TYR A 225 -14.68 -3.12 6.12
N HIS A 226 -15.84 -2.49 6.39
CA HIS A 226 -16.95 -2.49 5.46
C HIS A 226 -17.56 -1.11 5.27
N VAL A 227 -18.08 -0.87 4.07
CA VAL A 227 -18.87 0.31 3.67
C VAL A 227 -20.14 -0.22 2.97
N GLY A 228 -21.28 -0.02 3.58
CA GLY A 228 -22.50 -0.67 3.13
C GLY A 228 -22.36 -2.19 3.15
N GLU A 229 -22.60 -2.83 2.01
CA GLU A 229 -22.50 -4.30 1.86
C GLU A 229 -21.11 -4.77 1.43
N ASP A 230 -20.26 -3.89 0.93
CA ASP A 230 -18.92 -4.26 0.47
C ASP A 230 -17.95 -4.33 1.65
N ALA A 231 -17.10 -5.34 1.68
CA ALA A 231 -16.17 -5.56 2.79
C ALA A 231 -14.81 -6.10 2.37
N ILE A 232 -13.79 -5.72 3.14
CA ILE A 232 -12.45 -6.27 3.08
C ILE A 232 -12.07 -6.77 4.48
N SER A 233 -11.71 -8.06 4.59
CA SER A 233 -11.14 -8.65 5.81
C SER A 233 -9.63 -8.73 5.69
N ILE A 234 -8.94 -8.47 6.80
CA ILE A 234 -7.49 -8.63 6.95
C ILE A 234 -7.15 -9.44 8.20
N GLY A 235 -6.12 -10.26 8.14
CA GLY A 235 -5.65 -11.05 9.29
C GLY A 235 -4.85 -12.29 8.88
N PRO A 236 -4.43 -13.11 9.82
CA PRO A 236 -4.61 -12.93 11.27
C PRO A 236 -3.82 -11.75 11.81
N GLY A 237 -4.36 -11.09 12.83
CA GLY A 237 -3.71 -10.02 13.55
C GLY A 237 -2.46 -10.49 14.30
N ILE A 238 -1.45 -9.62 14.41
CA ILE A 238 -0.19 -9.91 15.11
C ILE A 238 0.27 -8.66 15.85
N TYR A 239 0.71 -8.86 17.10
CA TYR A 239 1.11 -7.76 17.97
C TYR A 239 2.38 -8.11 18.75
N ALA A 240 3.54 -7.92 18.13
CA ALA A 240 4.84 -8.14 18.76
C ALA A 240 5.33 -6.92 19.54
N HIS A 241 4.94 -5.71 19.12
CA HIS A 241 5.31 -4.47 19.79
C HIS A 241 4.22 -3.41 19.64
N ARG A 242 4.28 -2.36 20.49
CA ARG A 242 3.29 -1.26 20.55
C ARG A 242 3.72 0.04 19.88
N MET A 243 4.75 0.01 19.06
CA MET A 243 5.14 1.20 18.31
C MET A 243 4.10 1.45 17.22
N TRP A 244 3.37 2.57 17.34
CA TRP A 244 2.33 2.95 16.36
C TRP A 244 2.87 3.95 15.32
N ASP A 245 3.91 4.69 15.70
CA ASP A 245 4.60 5.66 14.86
C ASP A 245 6.09 5.30 14.84
N MET A 246 6.59 4.97 13.67
CA MET A 246 8.00 4.68 13.47
C MET A 246 8.67 5.94 12.92
N ARG A 247 9.78 6.32 13.51
CA ARG A 247 10.54 7.49 13.09
C ARG A 247 10.79 7.47 11.58
N ASN A 248 10.44 8.54 10.89
CA ASN A 248 10.50 8.73 9.43
C ASN A 248 9.53 7.84 8.62
N SER A 249 8.57 7.16 9.25
CA SER A 249 7.47 6.54 8.50
C SER A 249 6.46 7.60 8.07
N GLU A 250 5.78 7.34 6.97
CA GLU A 250 4.72 8.22 6.50
C GLU A 250 3.47 8.06 7.37
N LEU A 251 2.92 9.18 7.79
CA LEU A 251 1.59 9.21 8.38
C LEU A 251 0.54 9.28 7.26
N ALA A 252 -0.57 8.58 7.42
CA ALA A 252 -1.72 8.70 6.54
C ALA A 252 -2.79 9.58 7.23
N PRO A 253 -2.70 10.92 7.16
CA PRO A 253 -3.49 11.84 7.99
C PRO A 253 -5.00 11.71 7.75
N HIS A 254 -5.42 11.20 6.62
CA HIS A 254 -6.82 11.06 6.24
C HIS A 254 -7.31 9.61 6.16
N ALA A 255 -6.45 8.60 6.43
CA ALA A 255 -6.84 7.20 6.41
C ALA A 255 -7.23 6.68 7.80
N PHE A 256 -8.02 5.61 7.83
CA PHE A 256 -8.15 4.73 8.98
C PHE A 256 -7.07 3.66 8.87
N ARG A 257 -6.09 3.70 9.75
CA ARG A 257 -4.92 2.83 9.70
C ARG A 257 -5.04 1.63 10.64
N VAL A 258 -4.92 0.43 10.09
CA VAL A 258 -4.80 -0.81 10.87
C VAL A 258 -3.35 -1.29 10.83
N LEU A 259 -2.80 -1.57 12.00
CA LEU A 259 -1.41 -1.98 12.17
C LEU A 259 -1.33 -3.44 12.64
N MET A 260 -0.40 -4.18 12.05
CA MET A 260 0.13 -5.44 12.56
C MET A 260 1.63 -5.27 12.80
N THR A 261 2.12 -5.75 13.94
CA THR A 261 3.51 -5.51 14.37
C THR A 261 4.27 -6.80 14.59
N PHE A 262 5.52 -6.82 14.14
CA PHE A 262 6.40 -7.97 14.15
C PHE A 262 7.76 -7.58 14.73
N THR A 263 8.56 -8.58 15.08
CA THR A 263 10.01 -8.44 15.29
C THR A 263 10.73 -9.45 14.40
N THR A 264 11.87 -9.03 13.83
CA THR A 264 12.68 -9.96 13.04
C THR A 264 13.18 -11.16 13.86
N PRO A 265 13.36 -12.34 13.25
CA PRO A 265 13.05 -12.66 11.85
C PRO A 265 11.55 -12.75 11.59
N VAL A 266 11.10 -12.29 10.41
CA VAL A 266 9.69 -12.35 10.00
C VAL A 266 9.56 -13.32 8.84
N ASP A 267 8.63 -14.24 8.92
CA ASP A 267 8.04 -15.01 7.84
C ASP A 267 6.56 -15.18 8.16
N GLN A 268 5.77 -14.22 7.69
CA GLN A 268 4.38 -14.12 8.09
C GLN A 268 3.43 -13.96 6.93
N MET A 269 2.41 -14.83 6.92
CA MET A 269 1.29 -14.76 5.97
C MET A 269 0.16 -13.93 6.55
N ILE A 270 -0.32 -12.96 5.75
CA ILE A 270 -1.49 -12.14 6.03
C ILE A 270 -2.49 -12.34 4.90
N GLN A 271 -3.72 -12.62 5.25
CA GLN A 271 -4.81 -12.85 4.30
C GLN A 271 -5.64 -11.58 4.14
N ILE A 272 -5.95 -11.24 2.90
CA ILE A 272 -6.93 -10.22 2.54
C ILE A 272 -8.07 -10.93 1.81
N ARG A 273 -9.30 -10.77 2.28
CA ARG A 273 -10.48 -11.35 1.63
C ARG A 273 -11.54 -10.29 1.40
N CYS A 274 -12.13 -10.32 0.21
CA CYS A 274 -13.16 -9.38 -0.22
C CYS A 274 -14.49 -10.11 -0.39
N GLY A 275 -15.59 -9.44 -0.09
CA GLY A 275 -16.91 -10.05 -0.23
C GLY A 275 -18.02 -9.14 0.29
N ILE A 276 -19.20 -9.73 0.43
CA ILE A 276 -20.39 -9.06 0.94
C ILE A 276 -20.43 -9.22 2.46
N TRP A 277 -20.55 -8.09 3.14
CA TRP A 277 -20.75 -8.04 4.59
C TRP A 277 -22.12 -8.61 4.97
N ASN A 278 -22.14 -9.47 5.97
CA ASN A 278 -23.37 -10.01 6.53
C ASN A 278 -23.42 -9.69 8.03
N GLU A 279 -24.23 -8.70 8.39
CA GLU A 279 -24.38 -8.24 9.78
C GLU A 279 -24.88 -9.35 10.72
N ALA A 280 -25.79 -10.21 10.26
CA ALA A 280 -26.35 -11.28 11.09
C ALA A 280 -25.34 -12.36 11.50
N SER A 281 -24.31 -12.59 10.66
CA SER A 281 -23.25 -13.56 10.94
C SER A 281 -21.92 -12.91 11.31
N MET A 282 -21.83 -11.58 11.26
CA MET A 282 -20.61 -10.80 11.43
C MET A 282 -19.46 -11.38 10.58
N SER A 283 -19.74 -11.72 9.34
CA SER A 283 -18.82 -12.40 8.45
C SER A 283 -18.93 -11.91 7.01
N ILE A 284 -17.93 -12.19 6.22
CA ILE A 284 -17.95 -11.94 4.79
C ILE A 284 -18.47 -13.19 4.08
N SER A 285 -19.58 -13.04 3.35
CA SER A 285 -20.02 -14.03 2.38
C SER A 285 -19.44 -13.71 1.00
N ARG A 286 -19.17 -14.75 0.22
CA ARG A 286 -18.72 -14.57 -1.16
C ARG A 286 -19.85 -13.93 -1.97
N GLY A 287 -19.58 -12.80 -2.62
CA GLY A 287 -20.47 -12.26 -3.64
C GLY A 287 -20.70 -13.30 -4.73
N ASN A 288 -21.90 -13.34 -5.25
CA ASN A 288 -22.29 -14.20 -6.39
C ASN A 288 -21.71 -13.64 -7.72
N ASP A 289 -20.50 -13.07 -7.70
CA ASP A 289 -19.80 -12.66 -8.90
C ASP A 289 -19.35 -13.94 -9.59
N GLY A 290 -20.22 -14.40 -10.53
CA GLY A 290 -20.11 -15.69 -11.20
C GLY A 290 -18.72 -15.91 -11.83
N ILE A 291 -17.89 -16.64 -11.12
CA ILE A 291 -16.70 -17.35 -11.62
C ILE A 291 -16.66 -18.72 -10.91
#